data_12a8b741335e90c20ebd229ccd2bde14
#
_entry.id   12a8b741335e90c20ebd229ccd2bde14
#
_cell.length_a   1.000
_cell.length_b   1.000
_cell.length_c   1.000
_cell.angle_alpha   90.00
_cell.angle_beta   90.00
_cell.angle_gamma   90.00
#
_symmetry.space_group_name_H-M   'P 1'
#
loop_
_entity.id
_entity.type
_entity.pdbx_description
1 polymer ?
#
loop_
_entity_poly.entity_id
_entity_poly.type
_entity_poly.pdbx_seq_one_letter_code
_entity_poly.pdbx_strand_id
1 'polypeptide(L)'
;MRKISANYIFPVSSKPLKNGIIEIDNTGKITNIIDTKGDLKEIAGLEFYNGILVPGFINTHCHLELSYLKGKIKSHTGLTGFVKQIAKLRDKFNETEIKDKIAKADKLMQHEGIVAVGDIINDTISLEIKKQSKINYHSFIEIYNINSEKAQTSFNNGLEILKTVKENKLKASITPHAPYSLSEKLFEIFKNYYADKQEVVSIHNQESEDENKLFENRSGNLAEMLKNIFKSYDIVSNINNSSLQSYISYLPKNNNVLLVHNTYTSEKDIEFAENYSDNLFWIFCPNSNLYIENKLPQIDIFVRKDAKITIGTDSLGSNEKLSILEELKTISNYFPDIPFSKLIEWATINGAKALKMENMLGSFEIGKTPGINLIENVDIKTFKINENSKIKVIA
;
A
#
# COMPACT_ATOMS: atom_id res chain seq x y z
N MET A 1 -32.80 -3.43 -3.89
CA MET A 1 -31.97 -4.65 -3.74
C MET A 1 -31.52 -5.07 -5.13
N ARG A 2 -30.21 -5.27 -5.36
CA ARG A 2 -29.64 -5.77 -6.62
C ARG A 2 -29.17 -7.20 -6.42
N LYS A 3 -29.34 -8.03 -7.45
CA LYS A 3 -28.84 -9.42 -7.50
C LYS A 3 -27.78 -9.48 -8.58
N ILE A 4 -26.55 -9.82 -8.22
CA ILE A 4 -25.37 -9.72 -9.07
C ILE A 4 -24.73 -11.09 -9.16
N SER A 5 -24.42 -11.55 -10.39
CA SER A 5 -23.74 -12.81 -10.67
C SER A 5 -22.67 -12.63 -11.74
N ALA A 6 -21.74 -13.56 -11.81
CA ALA A 6 -20.75 -13.65 -12.87
C ALA A 6 -20.32 -15.11 -13.08
N ASN A 7 -19.45 -15.35 -14.09
CA ASN A 7 -18.86 -16.69 -14.30
C ASN A 7 -18.27 -17.26 -13.01
N TYR A 8 -17.57 -16.41 -12.24
CA TYR A 8 -17.07 -16.73 -10.91
C TYR A 8 -17.17 -15.54 -9.95
N ILE A 9 -17.38 -15.87 -8.70
CA ILE A 9 -17.27 -14.93 -7.57
C ILE A 9 -16.16 -15.44 -6.67
N PHE A 10 -15.22 -14.57 -6.32
CA PHE A 10 -14.17 -14.83 -5.32
C PHE A 10 -14.51 -14.09 -4.02
N PRO A 11 -15.20 -14.73 -3.06
CA PRO A 11 -15.58 -14.06 -1.80
C PRO A 11 -14.40 -13.72 -0.92
N VAL A 12 -13.27 -14.39 -1.11
CA VAL A 12 -12.03 -14.35 -0.31
C VAL A 12 -12.18 -14.99 1.08
N SER A 13 -13.34 -14.86 1.71
CA SER A 13 -13.69 -15.53 2.98
C SER A 13 -14.07 -17.02 2.81
N SER A 14 -14.28 -17.46 1.57
CA SER A 14 -14.65 -18.84 1.22
C SER A 14 -14.13 -19.21 -0.15
N LYS A 15 -14.36 -20.48 -0.56
CA LYS A 15 -13.99 -20.96 -1.90
C LYS A 15 -14.71 -20.17 -3.00
N PRO A 16 -14.11 -20.03 -4.20
CA PRO A 16 -14.75 -19.40 -5.34
C PRO A 16 -16.09 -20.08 -5.72
N LEU A 17 -17.09 -19.25 -6.03
CA LEU A 17 -18.45 -19.69 -6.40
C LEU A 17 -18.62 -19.57 -7.89
N LYS A 18 -18.87 -20.69 -8.59
CA LYS A 18 -19.24 -20.69 -10.02
C LYS A 18 -20.69 -20.26 -10.16
N ASN A 19 -20.94 -19.22 -10.97
CA ASN A 19 -22.27 -18.65 -11.19
C ASN A 19 -23.02 -18.29 -9.88
N GLY A 20 -22.29 -18.00 -8.80
CA GLY A 20 -22.87 -17.59 -7.53
C GLY A 20 -23.64 -16.27 -7.65
N ILE A 21 -24.40 -15.92 -6.61
CA ILE A 21 -25.16 -14.67 -6.58
C ILE A 21 -24.81 -13.89 -5.31
N ILE A 22 -24.54 -12.60 -5.47
CA ILE A 22 -24.43 -11.63 -4.38
C ILE A 22 -25.66 -10.75 -4.41
N GLU A 23 -26.36 -10.63 -3.30
CA GLU A 23 -27.45 -9.68 -3.13
C GLU A 23 -26.97 -8.50 -2.27
N ILE A 24 -27.23 -7.27 -2.77
CA ILE A 24 -26.88 -6.03 -2.05
C ILE A 24 -28.10 -5.13 -1.89
N ASP A 25 -28.10 -4.36 -0.82
CA ASP A 25 -29.08 -3.29 -0.63
C ASP A 25 -28.68 -1.99 -1.38
N ASN A 26 -29.43 -0.93 -1.19
CA ASN A 26 -29.21 0.37 -1.86
C ASN A 26 -27.93 1.09 -1.36
N THR A 27 -27.34 0.64 -0.26
CA THR A 27 -26.08 1.19 0.28
C THR A 27 -24.85 0.41 -0.17
N GLY A 28 -25.04 -0.68 -0.95
CA GLY A 28 -23.97 -1.60 -1.36
C GLY A 28 -23.62 -2.65 -0.29
N LYS A 29 -24.38 -2.73 0.79
CA LYS A 29 -24.20 -3.71 1.86
C LYS A 29 -24.67 -5.08 1.38
N ILE A 30 -23.84 -6.09 1.58
CA ILE A 30 -24.17 -7.48 1.23
C ILE A 30 -25.22 -7.99 2.19
N THR A 31 -26.36 -8.42 1.63
CA THR A 31 -27.50 -8.98 2.37
C THR A 31 -27.57 -10.49 2.26
N ASN A 32 -27.06 -11.08 1.15
CA ASN A 32 -27.07 -12.50 0.94
C ASN A 32 -25.96 -12.92 -0.04
N ILE A 33 -25.51 -14.16 0.05
CA ILE A 33 -24.58 -14.81 -0.89
C ILE A 33 -25.11 -16.24 -1.14
N ILE A 34 -25.37 -16.56 -2.41
CA ILE A 34 -25.94 -17.84 -2.81
C ILE A 34 -24.94 -18.63 -3.62
N ASP A 35 -24.58 -19.81 -3.15
CA ASP A 35 -23.84 -20.80 -3.95
C ASP A 35 -24.82 -21.60 -4.80
N THR A 36 -24.85 -21.35 -6.09
CA THR A 36 -25.68 -22.09 -7.05
C THR A 36 -25.09 -23.46 -7.42
N LYS A 37 -23.88 -23.77 -6.94
CA LYS A 37 -23.10 -24.95 -7.35
C LYS A 37 -22.92 -25.05 -8.88
N GLY A 38 -22.92 -23.88 -9.55
CA GLY A 38 -22.79 -23.75 -11.01
C GLY A 38 -24.10 -23.90 -11.78
N ASP A 39 -25.22 -24.27 -11.13
CA ASP A 39 -26.55 -24.37 -11.73
C ASP A 39 -27.35 -23.09 -11.49
N LEU A 40 -27.05 -22.08 -12.33
CA LEU A 40 -27.75 -20.79 -12.28
C LEU A 40 -29.09 -20.91 -13.03
N LYS A 41 -30.19 -20.83 -12.30
CA LYS A 41 -31.54 -20.75 -12.89
C LYS A 41 -31.89 -19.34 -13.27
N GLU A 42 -32.90 -19.18 -14.12
CA GLU A 42 -33.45 -17.89 -14.47
C GLU A 42 -34.05 -17.22 -13.21
N ILE A 43 -33.57 -16.00 -12.91
CA ILE A 43 -34.02 -15.21 -11.75
C ILE A 43 -34.35 -13.81 -12.22
N ALA A 44 -35.57 -13.36 -11.95
CA ALA A 44 -36.01 -12.02 -12.29
C ALA A 44 -35.12 -10.94 -11.62
N GLY A 45 -34.64 -10.00 -12.45
CA GLY A 45 -33.79 -8.89 -12.01
C GLY A 45 -32.36 -9.28 -11.69
N LEU A 46 -31.88 -10.45 -12.12
CA LEU A 46 -30.48 -10.85 -12.00
C LEU A 46 -29.62 -10.11 -13.03
N GLU A 47 -28.57 -9.45 -12.54
CA GLU A 47 -27.52 -8.87 -13.36
C GLU A 47 -26.38 -9.88 -13.50
N PHE A 48 -26.19 -10.43 -14.69
CA PHE A 48 -25.10 -11.39 -14.97
C PHE A 48 -23.97 -10.71 -15.72
N TYR A 49 -22.75 -10.89 -15.26
CA TYR A 49 -21.53 -10.33 -15.86
C TYR A 49 -20.57 -11.41 -16.33
N ASN A 50 -19.91 -11.15 -17.47
CA ASN A 50 -18.88 -12.04 -17.99
C ASN A 50 -17.52 -11.69 -17.42
N GLY A 51 -17.00 -12.51 -16.50
CA GLY A 51 -15.74 -12.29 -15.80
C GLY A 51 -15.76 -12.84 -14.38
N ILE A 52 -14.94 -12.23 -13.52
CA ILE A 52 -14.77 -12.64 -12.12
C ILE A 52 -15.12 -11.47 -11.21
N LEU A 53 -16.06 -11.67 -10.29
CA LEU A 53 -16.36 -10.69 -9.24
C LEU A 53 -15.42 -10.90 -8.06
N VAL A 54 -14.84 -9.78 -7.61
CA VAL A 54 -13.94 -9.70 -6.44
C VAL A 54 -14.34 -8.51 -5.57
N PRO A 55 -14.02 -8.50 -4.26
CA PRO A 55 -14.19 -7.31 -3.43
C PRO A 55 -13.41 -6.12 -3.99
N GLY A 56 -13.81 -4.91 -3.62
CA GLY A 56 -13.08 -3.69 -3.90
C GLY A 56 -11.63 -3.81 -3.46
N PHE A 57 -10.72 -3.27 -4.26
CA PHE A 57 -9.28 -3.33 -4.01
C PHE A 57 -8.86 -2.38 -2.90
N ILE A 58 -7.78 -2.75 -2.21
CA ILE A 58 -7.17 -1.95 -1.15
C ILE A 58 -5.72 -1.66 -1.53
N ASN A 59 -5.41 -0.38 -1.67
CA ASN A 59 -4.07 0.13 -1.93
C ASN A 59 -3.41 0.49 -0.59
N THR A 60 -2.51 -0.33 -0.10
CA THR A 60 -1.96 -0.14 1.25
C THR A 60 -0.80 0.83 1.33
N HIS A 61 -0.31 1.33 0.19
CA HIS A 61 0.73 2.35 0.14
C HIS A 61 0.60 3.23 -1.10
N CYS A 62 0.40 4.51 -0.88
CA CYS A 62 0.28 5.53 -1.91
C CYS A 62 0.87 6.86 -1.40
N HIS A 63 1.37 7.69 -2.31
CA HIS A 63 1.70 9.10 -2.07
C HIS A 63 0.83 9.97 -2.98
N LEU A 64 -0.43 10.15 -2.60
CA LEU A 64 -1.40 10.91 -3.40
C LEU A 64 -0.95 12.35 -3.65
N GLU A 65 -0.26 12.95 -2.68
CA GLU A 65 0.30 14.30 -2.75
C GLU A 65 1.31 14.47 -3.89
N LEU A 66 1.99 13.39 -4.32
CA LEU A 66 2.96 13.41 -5.41
C LEU A 66 2.34 13.19 -6.81
N SER A 67 1.01 13.20 -6.94
CA SER A 67 0.32 12.96 -8.22
C SER A 67 0.66 13.97 -9.32
N TYR A 68 1.13 15.16 -8.95
CA TYR A 68 1.58 16.18 -9.89
C TYR A 68 2.91 15.84 -10.61
N LEU A 69 3.63 14.84 -10.12
CA LEU A 69 4.90 14.37 -10.68
C LEU A 69 4.75 13.35 -11.80
N LYS A 70 3.53 12.93 -12.15
CA LYS A 70 3.29 11.95 -13.21
C LYS A 70 4.02 12.31 -14.52
N GLY A 71 4.86 11.35 -14.98
CA GLY A 71 5.64 11.49 -16.22
C GLY A 71 6.73 12.56 -16.19
N LYS A 72 7.11 13.09 -15.03
CA LYS A 72 8.11 14.14 -14.87
C LYS A 72 9.45 13.66 -14.30
N ILE A 73 9.48 12.48 -13.75
CA ILE A 73 10.67 11.83 -13.19
C ILE A 73 11.14 10.77 -14.17
N LYS A 74 12.44 10.69 -14.41
CA LYS A 74 13.05 9.65 -15.24
C LYS A 74 13.11 8.34 -14.47
N SER A 75 12.72 7.24 -15.13
CA SER A 75 12.84 5.90 -14.58
C SER A 75 14.29 5.40 -14.50
N HIS A 76 14.51 4.33 -13.75
CA HIS A 76 15.77 3.58 -13.65
C HIS A 76 16.96 4.46 -13.20
N THR A 77 16.71 5.41 -12.32
CA THR A 77 17.75 6.30 -11.78
C THR A 77 18.23 5.89 -10.39
N GLY A 78 17.68 4.80 -9.87
CA GLY A 78 17.86 4.37 -8.49
C GLY A 78 17.21 5.33 -7.50
N LEU A 79 17.09 4.93 -6.24
CA LEU A 79 16.44 5.71 -5.19
C LEU A 79 17.05 7.12 -5.02
N THR A 80 18.37 7.23 -4.99
CA THR A 80 19.05 8.52 -4.84
C THR A 80 18.80 9.46 -6.02
N GLY A 81 18.74 8.92 -7.24
CA GLY A 81 18.39 9.69 -8.44
C GLY A 81 16.94 10.15 -8.45
N PHE A 82 16.03 9.30 -8.01
CA PHE A 82 14.61 9.58 -7.85
C PHE A 82 14.38 10.71 -6.84
N VAL A 83 14.93 10.60 -5.63
CA VAL A 83 14.81 11.63 -4.56
C VAL A 83 15.37 12.98 -5.01
N LYS A 84 16.53 13.00 -5.70
CA LYS A 84 17.10 14.24 -6.25
C LYS A 84 16.18 14.90 -7.27
N GLN A 85 15.47 14.13 -8.09
CA GLN A 85 14.51 14.66 -9.06
C GLN A 85 13.27 15.24 -8.38
N ILE A 86 12.71 14.55 -7.36
CA ILE A 86 11.61 15.08 -6.55
C ILE A 86 12.01 16.43 -5.94
N ALA A 87 13.17 16.50 -5.27
CA ALA A 87 13.65 17.73 -4.64
C ALA A 87 13.74 18.90 -5.62
N LYS A 88 14.18 18.67 -6.88
CA LYS A 88 14.25 19.69 -7.92
C LYS A 88 12.89 20.16 -8.44
N LEU A 89 11.86 19.33 -8.34
CA LEU A 89 10.54 19.59 -8.89
C LEU A 89 9.54 20.12 -7.86
N ARG A 90 9.78 19.88 -6.55
CA ARG A 90 8.86 20.15 -5.47
C ARG A 90 8.29 21.57 -5.49
N ASP A 91 9.13 22.58 -5.71
CA ASP A 91 8.75 23.99 -5.65
C ASP A 91 8.31 24.59 -7.01
N LYS A 92 8.13 23.72 -8.04
CA LYS A 92 7.78 24.17 -9.39
C LYS A 92 6.28 24.23 -9.66
N PHE A 93 5.46 23.79 -8.72
CA PHE A 93 4.01 23.69 -8.86
C PHE A 93 3.34 24.50 -7.77
N ASN A 94 2.29 25.21 -8.14
CA ASN A 94 1.47 25.92 -7.16
C ASN A 94 0.44 24.97 -6.52
N GLU A 95 -0.10 25.39 -5.38
CA GLU A 95 -1.03 24.59 -4.58
C GLU A 95 -2.29 24.18 -5.37
N THR A 96 -2.81 25.05 -6.22
CA THR A 96 -4.00 24.78 -7.04
C THR A 96 -3.74 23.64 -8.04
N GLU A 97 -2.59 23.67 -8.71
CA GLU A 97 -2.17 22.61 -9.63
C GLU A 97 -2.01 21.27 -8.90
N ILE A 98 -1.39 21.27 -7.71
CA ILE A 98 -1.21 20.08 -6.90
C ILE A 98 -2.58 19.51 -6.49
N LYS A 99 -3.49 20.33 -5.96
CA LYS A 99 -4.85 19.91 -5.57
C LYS A 99 -5.65 19.34 -6.75
N ASP A 100 -5.54 19.94 -7.92
CA ASP A 100 -6.21 19.44 -9.15
C ASP A 100 -5.70 18.03 -9.53
N LYS A 101 -4.39 17.79 -9.44
CA LYS A 101 -3.81 16.48 -9.71
C LYS A 101 -4.20 15.44 -8.67
N ILE A 102 -4.24 15.80 -7.38
CA ILE A 102 -4.72 14.96 -6.29
C ILE A 102 -6.17 14.54 -6.54
N ALA A 103 -7.06 15.50 -6.86
CA ALA A 103 -8.47 15.22 -7.12
C ALA A 103 -8.67 14.30 -8.34
N LYS A 104 -7.87 14.47 -9.39
CA LYS A 104 -7.88 13.59 -10.56
C LYS A 104 -7.40 12.17 -10.22
N ALA A 105 -6.33 12.06 -9.44
CA ALA A 105 -5.80 10.77 -9.02
C ALA A 105 -6.78 10.01 -8.12
N ASP A 106 -7.44 10.69 -7.17
CA ASP A 106 -8.49 10.12 -6.34
C ASP A 106 -9.62 9.51 -7.18
N LYS A 107 -10.15 10.28 -8.15
CA LYS A 107 -11.20 9.79 -9.06
C LYS A 107 -10.75 8.60 -9.91
N LEU A 108 -9.50 8.63 -10.41
CA LEU A 108 -8.95 7.51 -11.17
C LEU A 108 -8.85 6.25 -10.31
N MET A 109 -8.38 6.34 -9.06
CA MET A 109 -8.36 5.21 -8.13
C MET A 109 -9.76 4.64 -7.88
N GLN A 110 -10.79 5.48 -7.75
CA GLN A 110 -12.18 5.02 -7.64
C GLN A 110 -12.60 4.23 -8.89
N HIS A 111 -12.25 4.70 -10.10
CA HIS A 111 -12.52 3.97 -11.36
C HIS A 111 -11.73 2.67 -11.50
N GLU A 112 -10.55 2.59 -10.89
CA GLU A 112 -9.75 1.36 -10.81
C GLU A 112 -10.22 0.41 -9.68
N GLY A 113 -11.38 0.68 -9.08
CA GLY A 113 -12.03 -0.18 -8.10
C GLY A 113 -11.36 -0.22 -6.72
N ILE A 114 -10.61 0.82 -6.37
CA ILE A 114 -9.98 0.97 -5.06
C ILE A 114 -11.00 1.56 -4.08
N VAL A 115 -11.21 0.91 -2.95
CA VAL A 115 -12.16 1.29 -1.91
C VAL A 115 -11.50 1.77 -0.62
N ALA A 116 -10.22 1.45 -0.42
CA ALA A 116 -9.43 1.97 0.68
C ALA A 116 -7.97 2.21 0.29
N VAL A 117 -7.35 3.21 0.92
CA VAL A 117 -5.96 3.62 0.66
C VAL A 117 -5.25 3.92 1.97
N GLY A 118 -4.05 3.33 2.14
CA GLY A 118 -3.04 3.79 3.07
C GLY A 118 -2.18 4.84 2.36
N ASP A 119 -2.39 6.11 2.68
CA ASP A 119 -1.79 7.22 1.96
C ASP A 119 -0.80 8.00 2.81
N ILE A 120 0.41 8.15 2.33
CA ILE A 120 1.47 8.93 2.96
C ILE A 120 1.19 10.42 2.77
N ILE A 121 1.29 11.19 3.84
CA ILE A 121 1.16 12.64 3.81
C ILE A 121 2.28 13.35 4.56
N ASN A 122 2.68 14.48 4.04
CA ASN A 122 3.68 15.36 4.67
C ASN A 122 3.08 16.72 5.05
N ASP A 123 1.86 16.99 4.58
CA ASP A 123 1.09 18.20 4.91
C ASP A 123 -0.43 17.92 4.87
N THR A 124 -1.25 18.96 4.77
CA THR A 124 -2.71 18.86 4.82
C THR A 124 -3.39 19.14 3.47
N ILE A 125 -2.63 19.26 2.38
CA ILE A 125 -3.12 19.67 1.06
C ILE A 125 -4.19 18.73 0.49
N SER A 126 -4.12 17.44 0.82
CA SER A 126 -5.02 16.39 0.33
C SER A 126 -6.34 16.25 1.13
N LEU A 127 -6.45 16.89 2.33
CA LEU A 127 -7.54 16.60 3.27
C LEU A 127 -8.93 16.90 2.72
N GLU A 128 -9.14 18.04 2.06
CA GLU A 128 -10.48 18.39 1.53
C GLU A 128 -10.93 17.42 0.44
N ILE A 129 -9.99 16.89 -0.36
CA ILE A 129 -10.30 15.89 -1.37
C ILE A 129 -10.66 14.56 -0.70
N LYS A 130 -9.89 14.12 0.30
CA LYS A 130 -10.16 12.89 1.07
C LYS A 130 -11.50 12.92 1.79
N LYS A 131 -11.92 14.07 2.34
CA LYS A 131 -13.23 14.24 2.98
C LYS A 131 -14.41 14.02 2.01
N GLN A 132 -14.24 14.38 0.75
CA GLN A 132 -15.25 14.26 -0.30
C GLN A 132 -15.16 12.94 -1.07
N SER A 133 -14.09 12.18 -0.87
CA SER A 133 -13.85 10.92 -1.57
C SER A 133 -14.75 9.80 -1.08
N LYS A 134 -15.07 8.86 -1.99
CA LYS A 134 -15.69 7.57 -1.64
C LYS A 134 -14.68 6.54 -1.13
N ILE A 135 -13.39 6.82 -1.26
CA ILE A 135 -12.31 5.95 -0.78
C ILE A 135 -12.14 6.14 0.73
N ASN A 136 -11.97 5.02 1.45
CA ASN A 136 -11.65 5.02 2.87
C ASN A 136 -10.15 5.25 3.05
N TYR A 137 -9.74 6.46 3.39
CA TYR A 137 -8.34 6.77 3.62
C TYR A 137 -7.88 6.50 5.05
N HIS A 138 -6.67 5.92 5.19
CA HIS A 138 -5.85 6.02 6.37
C HIS A 138 -4.61 6.83 6.02
N SER A 139 -4.47 8.04 6.60
CA SER A 139 -3.34 8.92 6.31
C SER A 139 -2.17 8.61 7.23
N PHE A 140 -1.03 8.24 6.66
CA PHE A 140 0.24 8.04 7.35
C PHE A 140 1.03 9.34 7.33
N ILE A 141 1.13 10.01 8.48
CA ILE A 141 1.86 11.27 8.62
C ILE A 141 3.32 10.96 8.81
N GLU A 142 4.12 11.21 7.79
CA GLU A 142 5.55 10.92 7.83
C GLU A 142 6.32 11.89 8.72
N ILE A 143 7.13 11.31 9.59
CA ILE A 143 8.18 12.04 10.30
C ILE A 143 9.54 11.62 9.79
N TYR A 144 10.42 12.60 9.62
CA TYR A 144 11.81 12.39 9.23
C TYR A 144 12.69 13.53 9.74
N ASN A 145 13.86 13.21 10.20
CA ASN A 145 14.98 14.12 10.48
C ASN A 145 16.18 13.31 10.96
N ILE A 146 17.32 13.47 10.30
CA ILE A 146 18.55 12.77 10.68
C ILE A 146 19.41 13.55 11.68
N ASN A 147 18.99 14.77 12.09
CA ASN A 147 19.62 15.56 13.13
C ASN A 147 18.87 15.32 14.44
N SER A 148 19.55 14.70 15.42
CA SER A 148 18.99 14.39 16.73
C SER A 148 18.50 15.63 17.51
N GLU A 149 19.12 16.81 17.32
CA GLU A 149 18.69 18.05 17.96
C GLU A 149 17.32 18.51 17.51
N LYS A 150 16.94 18.16 16.25
CA LYS A 150 15.64 18.51 15.66
C LYS A 150 14.59 17.43 15.82
N ALA A 151 14.91 16.28 16.43
CA ALA A 151 14.02 15.14 16.54
C ALA A 151 12.67 15.48 17.18
N GLN A 152 12.70 16.18 18.34
CA GLN A 152 11.47 16.55 19.05
C GLN A 152 10.63 17.54 18.23
N THR A 153 11.24 18.51 17.58
CA THR A 153 10.52 19.48 16.73
C THR A 153 9.86 18.78 15.55
N SER A 154 10.57 17.86 14.87
CA SER A 154 10.00 17.10 13.75
C SER A 154 8.83 16.22 14.19
N PHE A 155 8.92 15.60 15.36
CA PHE A 155 7.84 14.82 15.93
C PHE A 155 6.62 15.69 16.28
N ASN A 156 6.84 16.85 16.90
CA ASN A 156 5.77 17.79 17.24
C ASN A 156 5.04 18.33 15.99
N ASN A 157 5.76 18.59 14.91
CA ASN A 157 5.15 18.98 13.63
C ASN A 157 4.22 17.86 13.10
N GLY A 158 4.64 16.61 13.22
CA GLY A 158 3.78 15.45 12.89
C GLY A 158 2.52 15.40 13.76
N LEU A 159 2.63 15.72 15.05
CA LEU A 159 1.47 15.79 15.97
C LEU A 159 0.47 16.88 15.57
N GLU A 160 0.93 18.05 15.13
CA GLU A 160 0.04 19.12 14.65
C GLU A 160 -0.73 18.71 13.38
N ILE A 161 -0.07 18.05 12.43
CA ILE A 161 -0.75 17.48 11.25
C ILE A 161 -1.76 16.44 11.71
N LEU A 162 -1.38 15.51 12.60
CA LEU A 162 -2.27 14.47 13.13
C LEU A 162 -3.53 15.07 13.77
N LYS A 163 -3.36 16.12 14.58
CA LYS A 163 -4.46 16.85 15.20
C LYS A 163 -5.42 17.38 14.12
N THR A 164 -4.89 18.09 13.12
CA THR A 164 -5.68 18.64 12.01
C THR A 164 -6.45 17.56 11.25
N VAL A 165 -5.81 16.41 10.94
CA VAL A 165 -6.46 15.28 10.24
C VAL A 165 -7.61 14.70 11.08
N LYS A 166 -7.38 14.49 12.39
CA LYS A 166 -8.40 13.95 13.31
C LYS A 166 -9.58 14.91 13.53
N GLU A 167 -9.33 16.22 13.61
CA GLU A 167 -10.39 17.25 13.67
C GLU A 167 -11.28 17.22 12.44
N ASN A 168 -10.74 16.84 11.27
CA ASN A 168 -11.47 16.62 10.03
C ASN A 168 -12.15 15.23 9.96
N LYS A 169 -12.16 14.45 11.05
CA LYS A 169 -12.77 13.10 11.16
C LYS A 169 -12.17 12.07 10.19
N LEU A 170 -10.93 12.27 9.78
CA LEU A 170 -10.20 11.32 8.95
C LEU A 170 -9.31 10.44 9.83
N LYS A 171 -9.08 9.19 9.38
CA LYS A 171 -8.17 8.27 10.07
C LYS A 171 -6.72 8.64 9.75
N ALA A 172 -5.88 8.67 10.78
CA ALA A 172 -4.46 8.92 10.60
C ALA A 172 -3.63 8.39 11.77
N SER A 173 -2.34 8.16 11.49
CA SER A 173 -1.31 7.82 12.44
C SER A 173 0.03 8.46 12.05
N ILE A 174 0.92 8.66 13.01
CA ILE A 174 2.30 9.10 12.73
C ILE A 174 3.11 7.87 12.28
N THR A 175 4.00 8.07 11.31
CA THR A 175 4.81 7.01 10.75
C THR A 175 6.23 7.48 10.45
N PRO A 176 7.26 6.67 10.69
CA PRO A 176 8.61 6.99 10.20
C PRO A 176 8.67 6.85 8.68
N HIS A 177 9.34 7.78 8.00
CA HIS A 177 9.50 7.73 6.55
C HIS A 177 10.29 6.49 6.12
N ALA A 178 11.58 6.44 6.46
CA ALA A 178 12.50 5.37 6.09
C ALA A 178 13.66 5.33 7.09
N PRO A 179 14.33 4.19 7.29
CA PRO A 179 15.38 4.05 8.31
C PRO A 179 16.55 5.03 8.12
N TYR A 180 16.89 5.37 6.88
CA TYR A 180 17.97 6.30 6.55
C TYR A 180 17.60 7.79 6.69
N SER A 181 16.38 8.10 7.00
CA SER A 181 15.88 9.49 7.10
C SER A 181 15.54 9.92 8.52
N LEU A 182 15.67 9.03 9.51
CA LEU A 182 15.44 9.31 10.91
C LEU A 182 16.74 9.20 11.71
N SER A 183 16.92 10.15 12.66
CA SER A 183 17.91 9.97 13.71
C SER A 183 17.46 8.90 14.70
N GLU A 184 18.42 8.26 15.37
CA GLU A 184 18.12 7.31 16.46
C GLU A 184 17.21 7.93 17.51
N LYS A 185 17.47 9.20 17.87
CA LYS A 185 16.66 9.97 18.81
C LYS A 185 15.19 10.11 18.35
N LEU A 186 14.96 10.32 17.07
CA LEU A 186 13.58 10.41 16.53
C LEU A 186 12.88 9.05 16.57
N PHE A 187 13.59 7.96 16.32
CA PHE A 187 13.07 6.61 16.51
C PHE A 187 12.72 6.30 17.97
N GLU A 188 13.54 6.72 18.94
CA GLU A 188 13.21 6.59 20.37
C GLU A 188 11.92 7.34 20.74
N ILE A 189 11.78 8.59 20.29
CA ILE A 189 10.57 9.38 20.52
C ILE A 189 9.34 8.67 19.91
N PHE A 190 9.47 8.18 18.68
CA PHE A 190 8.42 7.43 17.98
C PHE A 190 8.04 6.14 18.75
N LYS A 191 9.01 5.34 19.17
CA LYS A 191 8.80 4.12 19.96
C LYS A 191 8.05 4.41 21.26
N ASN A 192 8.49 5.44 22.00
CA ASN A 192 7.86 5.84 23.25
C ASN A 192 6.43 6.34 23.06
N TYR A 193 6.15 7.06 21.96
CA TYR A 193 4.80 7.52 21.63
C TYR A 193 3.83 6.37 21.39
N TYR A 194 4.30 5.24 20.84
CA TYR A 194 3.48 4.06 20.55
C TYR A 194 3.47 3.01 21.67
N ALA A 195 4.12 3.22 22.79
CA ALA A 195 4.22 2.23 23.87
C ALA A 195 2.84 1.68 24.30
N ASP A 196 1.83 2.55 24.38
CA ASP A 196 0.47 2.22 24.84
C ASP A 196 -0.61 2.42 23.75
N LYS A 197 -0.23 2.55 22.47
CA LYS A 197 -1.17 2.79 21.38
C LYS A 197 -1.23 1.59 20.43
N GLN A 198 -2.42 1.32 19.92
CA GLN A 198 -2.67 0.27 18.93
C GLN A 198 -3.20 0.88 17.63
N GLU A 199 -2.32 1.50 16.86
CA GLU A 199 -2.63 2.10 15.58
C GLU A 199 -1.95 1.31 14.44
N VAL A 200 -2.08 1.75 13.21
CA VAL A 200 -1.36 1.21 12.06
C VAL A 200 -0.18 2.14 11.77
N VAL A 201 1.00 1.59 11.53
CA VAL A 201 2.18 2.37 11.14
C VAL A 201 2.80 1.80 9.88
N SER A 202 3.47 2.64 9.10
CA SER A 202 4.12 2.28 7.85
C SER A 202 5.58 2.75 7.86
N ILE A 203 6.45 2.10 7.11
CA ILE A 203 7.83 2.54 6.90
C ILE A 203 8.34 1.99 5.56
N HIS A 204 9.02 2.81 4.76
CA HIS A 204 9.77 2.33 3.60
C HIS A 204 10.93 1.46 4.09
N ASN A 205 11.05 0.27 3.52
CA ASN A 205 11.96 -0.77 3.97
C ASN A 205 12.72 -1.40 2.81
N GLN A 206 14.05 -1.38 2.90
CA GLN A 206 14.96 -2.08 1.99
C GLN A 206 14.56 -1.88 0.51
N GLU A 207 14.22 -0.65 0.16
CA GLU A 207 13.79 -0.26 -1.17
C GLU A 207 14.93 -0.32 -2.19
N SER A 208 16.16 0.05 -1.77
CA SER A 208 17.36 0.05 -2.59
C SER A 208 18.50 -0.75 -1.97
N GLU A 209 19.43 -1.23 -2.80
CA GLU A 209 20.65 -1.88 -2.34
C GLU A 209 21.53 -0.92 -1.52
N ASP A 210 21.53 0.36 -1.89
CA ASP A 210 22.27 1.40 -1.19
C ASP A 210 21.77 1.62 0.24
N GLU A 211 20.50 1.30 0.54
CA GLU A 211 19.98 1.32 1.90
C GLU A 211 20.69 0.25 2.75
N ASN A 212 20.75 -1.00 2.31
CA ASN A 212 21.46 -2.04 3.04
C ASN A 212 22.94 -1.71 3.18
N LYS A 213 23.63 -1.27 2.11
CA LYS A 213 25.04 -0.84 2.15
C LYS A 213 25.29 0.28 3.16
N LEU A 214 24.34 1.22 3.29
CA LEU A 214 24.45 2.29 4.28
C LEU A 214 24.48 1.74 5.72
N PHE A 215 23.64 0.75 6.02
CA PHE A 215 23.54 0.18 7.38
C PHE A 215 24.67 -0.84 7.64
N GLU A 216 25.00 -1.69 6.69
CA GLU A 216 26.02 -2.73 6.84
C GLU A 216 27.44 -2.16 7.00
N ASN A 217 27.79 -1.14 6.23
CA ASN A 217 29.19 -0.69 6.14
C ASN A 217 29.38 0.80 5.81
N ARG A 218 28.34 1.62 5.89
CA ARG A 218 28.38 3.07 5.61
C ARG A 218 28.86 3.41 4.18
N SER A 219 28.52 2.59 3.20
CA SER A 219 28.89 2.79 1.79
C SER A 219 27.68 2.97 0.88
N GLY A 220 27.94 3.17 -0.41
CA GLY A 220 26.92 3.32 -1.45
C GLY A 220 26.50 4.78 -1.70
N ASN A 221 25.70 4.97 -2.76
CA ASN A 221 25.28 6.31 -3.20
C ASN A 221 24.44 7.03 -2.14
N LEU A 222 23.66 6.31 -1.34
CA LEU A 222 22.85 6.89 -0.26
C LEU A 222 23.74 7.45 0.85
N ALA A 223 24.81 6.72 1.24
CA ALA A 223 25.78 7.20 2.22
C ALA A 223 26.51 8.47 1.73
N GLU A 224 26.91 8.49 0.44
CA GLU A 224 27.52 9.67 -0.16
C GLU A 224 26.55 10.84 -0.22
N MET A 225 25.29 10.62 -0.58
CA MET A 225 24.26 11.65 -0.60
C MET A 225 24.09 12.26 0.79
N LEU A 226 23.98 11.45 1.83
CA LEU A 226 23.82 11.94 3.21
C LEU A 226 25.05 12.76 3.66
N LYS A 227 26.26 12.30 3.38
CA LYS A 227 27.51 13.04 3.67
C LYS A 227 27.56 14.40 2.96
N ASN A 228 27.05 14.47 1.74
CA ASN A 228 27.08 15.71 0.94
C ASN A 228 26.03 16.74 1.41
N ILE A 229 24.89 16.28 1.92
CA ILE A 229 23.80 17.15 2.38
C ILE A 229 24.00 17.58 3.84
N PHE A 230 24.54 16.70 4.66
CA PHE A 230 24.64 16.91 6.11
C PHE A 230 26.10 16.82 6.58
N LYS A 231 26.54 17.79 7.38
CA LYS A 231 27.87 17.76 8.00
C LYS A 231 28.05 16.58 8.98
N SER A 232 26.97 16.22 9.67
CA SER A 232 26.88 15.04 10.53
C SER A 232 25.45 14.53 10.50
N TYR A 233 25.28 13.23 10.60
CA TYR A 233 23.99 12.57 10.72
C TYR A 233 24.07 11.43 11.74
N ASP A 234 22.96 11.20 12.42
CA ASP A 234 22.85 10.27 13.54
C ASP A 234 21.72 9.30 13.29
N ILE A 235 21.92 8.40 12.29
CA ILE A 235 20.99 7.31 12.02
C ILE A 235 21.31 6.11 12.90
N VAL A 236 20.32 5.27 13.17
CA VAL A 236 20.49 4.01 13.89
C VAL A 236 21.70 3.24 13.36
N SER A 237 22.58 2.81 14.23
CA SER A 237 23.87 2.23 13.87
C SER A 237 24.09 0.87 14.52
N ASN A 238 23.77 -0.19 13.79
CA ASN A 238 24.27 -1.54 14.08
C ASN A 238 25.05 -2.01 12.86
N ILE A 239 26.34 -1.66 12.80
CA ILE A 239 27.25 -2.07 11.73
C ILE A 239 27.22 -3.61 11.60
N ASN A 240 27.22 -4.12 10.37
CA ASN A 240 27.09 -5.52 9.95
C ASN A 240 25.67 -6.11 9.98
N ASN A 241 24.64 -5.33 10.31
CA ASN A 241 23.25 -5.74 10.15
C ASN A 241 22.65 -5.10 8.88
N SER A 242 21.65 -5.76 8.31
CA SER A 242 20.83 -5.12 7.25
C SER A 242 20.09 -3.90 7.80
N SER A 243 19.55 -3.09 6.90
CA SER A 243 18.70 -1.95 7.29
C SER A 243 17.60 -2.41 8.24
N LEU A 244 16.81 -3.42 7.85
CA LEU A 244 15.68 -3.93 8.65
C LEU A 244 16.09 -4.37 10.05
N GLN A 245 17.16 -5.16 10.16
CA GLN A 245 17.66 -5.66 11.45
C GLN A 245 18.11 -4.53 12.37
N SER A 246 18.55 -3.41 11.80
CA SER A 246 19.06 -2.26 12.55
C SER A 246 17.94 -1.46 13.24
N TYR A 247 16.77 -1.31 12.60
CA TYR A 247 15.74 -0.40 13.11
C TYR A 247 14.48 -1.07 13.64
N ILE A 248 14.19 -2.35 13.31
CA ILE A 248 12.90 -2.97 13.62
C ILE A 248 12.55 -2.93 15.12
N SER A 249 13.53 -2.96 16.01
CA SER A 249 13.34 -2.88 17.45
C SER A 249 12.77 -1.54 17.96
N TYR A 250 12.76 -0.52 17.12
CA TYR A 250 12.12 0.77 17.39
C TYR A 250 10.65 0.80 16.97
N LEU A 251 10.17 -0.18 16.21
CA LEU A 251 8.78 -0.27 15.79
C LEU A 251 7.91 -0.89 16.87
N PRO A 252 6.63 -0.51 16.98
CA PRO A 252 5.74 -1.02 18.02
C PRO A 252 5.26 -2.45 17.69
N LYS A 253 5.60 -3.43 18.55
CA LYS A 253 5.29 -4.86 18.36
C LYS A 253 3.80 -5.20 18.24
N ASN A 254 2.95 -4.46 18.97
CA ASN A 254 1.52 -4.77 19.08
C ASN A 254 0.66 -4.03 18.04
N ASN A 255 1.30 -3.29 17.15
CA ASN A 255 0.65 -2.51 16.10
C ASN A 255 0.77 -3.23 14.76
N ASN A 256 -0.18 -3.01 13.86
CA ASN A 256 0.04 -3.39 12.48
C ASN A 256 1.16 -2.53 11.91
N VAL A 257 2.26 -3.16 11.50
CA VAL A 257 3.42 -2.49 10.89
C VAL A 257 3.48 -2.88 9.42
N LEU A 258 3.45 -1.88 8.56
CA LEU A 258 3.48 -2.00 7.11
C LEU A 258 4.91 -1.73 6.63
N LEU A 259 5.62 -2.78 6.22
CA LEU A 259 6.96 -2.70 5.65
C LEU A 259 6.85 -2.58 4.13
N VAL A 260 7.25 -1.43 3.57
CA VAL A 260 6.97 -1.08 2.18
C VAL A 260 8.18 -1.34 1.27
N HIS A 261 7.94 -1.75 0.05
CA HIS A 261 8.87 -2.10 -1.04
C HIS A 261 9.55 -3.46 -0.88
N ASN A 262 10.41 -3.66 0.10
CA ASN A 262 11.07 -4.93 0.40
C ASN A 262 11.90 -5.50 -0.77
N THR A 263 12.38 -4.64 -1.66
CA THR A 263 13.08 -5.01 -2.91
C THR A 263 14.37 -5.79 -2.64
N TYR A 264 15.06 -5.45 -1.55
CA TYR A 264 16.33 -6.03 -1.15
C TYR A 264 16.26 -6.74 0.21
N THR A 265 15.06 -7.13 0.63
CA THR A 265 14.85 -7.93 1.85
C THR A 265 15.27 -9.39 1.61
N SER A 266 16.14 -9.92 2.45
CA SER A 266 16.60 -11.31 2.41
C SER A 266 15.69 -12.24 3.22
N GLU A 267 15.81 -13.55 2.99
CA GLU A 267 15.11 -14.56 3.80
C GLU A 267 15.45 -14.45 5.29
N LYS A 268 16.71 -14.12 5.62
CA LYS A 268 17.14 -13.88 7.00
C LYS A 268 16.47 -12.66 7.62
N ASP A 269 16.23 -11.63 6.83
CA ASP A 269 15.51 -10.43 7.30
C ASP A 269 14.05 -10.74 7.61
N ILE A 270 13.40 -11.54 6.77
CA ILE A 270 12.02 -11.98 7.00
C ILE A 270 11.95 -12.77 8.31
N GLU A 271 12.80 -13.77 8.49
CA GLU A 271 12.84 -14.57 9.71
C GLU A 271 13.10 -13.71 10.96
N PHE A 272 14.04 -12.78 10.86
CA PHE A 272 14.37 -11.87 11.96
C PHE A 272 13.17 -10.98 12.32
N ALA A 273 12.48 -10.44 11.33
CA ALA A 273 11.32 -9.57 11.52
C ALA A 273 10.11 -10.35 12.09
N GLU A 274 9.81 -11.53 11.57
CA GLU A 274 8.72 -12.37 12.05
C GLU A 274 8.95 -12.87 13.49
N ASN A 275 10.20 -13.11 13.88
CA ASN A 275 10.55 -13.38 15.28
C ASN A 275 10.36 -12.15 16.19
N TYR A 276 10.38 -10.93 15.62
CA TYR A 276 10.15 -9.70 16.36
C TYR A 276 8.65 -9.46 16.63
N SER A 277 7.79 -9.63 15.62
CA SER A 277 6.34 -9.36 15.73
C SER A 277 5.52 -10.15 14.73
N ASP A 278 4.36 -10.67 15.17
CA ASP A 278 3.36 -11.31 14.30
C ASP A 278 2.47 -10.30 13.55
N ASN A 279 2.62 -9.00 13.81
CA ASN A 279 1.76 -7.95 13.25
C ASN A 279 2.40 -7.21 12.07
N LEU A 280 3.30 -7.88 11.35
CA LEU A 280 3.97 -7.34 10.18
C LEU A 280 3.17 -7.63 8.91
N PHE A 281 3.09 -6.63 8.04
CA PHE A 281 2.54 -6.73 6.69
C PHE A 281 3.60 -6.27 5.69
N TRP A 282 3.86 -7.10 4.68
CA TRP A 282 4.84 -6.85 3.64
C TRP A 282 4.13 -6.25 2.42
N ILE A 283 4.40 -4.99 2.13
CA ILE A 283 3.77 -4.28 1.02
C ILE A 283 4.67 -4.31 -0.19
N PHE A 284 4.16 -4.80 -1.30
CA PHE A 284 4.86 -4.72 -2.57
C PHE A 284 4.23 -3.64 -3.45
N CYS A 285 5.11 -2.86 -4.11
CA CYS A 285 4.78 -1.87 -5.12
C CYS A 285 5.55 -2.22 -6.41
N PRO A 286 5.20 -3.33 -7.09
CA PRO A 286 6.00 -3.89 -8.16
C PRO A 286 6.37 -2.91 -9.26
N ASN A 287 5.40 -2.12 -9.73
CA ASN A 287 5.62 -1.17 -10.81
C ASN A 287 6.54 -0.02 -10.40
N SER A 288 6.38 0.48 -9.17
CA SER A 288 7.29 1.49 -8.62
C SER A 288 8.71 0.94 -8.45
N ASN A 289 8.86 -0.27 -7.92
CA ASN A 289 10.16 -0.92 -7.78
C ASN A 289 10.87 -1.10 -9.13
N LEU A 290 10.15 -1.52 -10.17
CA LEU A 290 10.70 -1.57 -11.53
C LEU A 290 11.03 -0.17 -12.05
N TYR A 291 10.20 0.82 -11.79
CA TYR A 291 10.41 2.19 -12.26
C TYR A 291 11.67 2.82 -11.67
N ILE A 292 11.89 2.65 -10.36
CA ILE A 292 13.00 3.28 -9.63
C ILE A 292 14.28 2.45 -9.75
N GLU A 293 14.23 1.17 -9.33
CA GLU A 293 15.39 0.29 -9.18
C GLU A 293 15.59 -0.70 -10.33
N ASN A 294 14.60 -0.79 -11.26
CA ASN A 294 14.55 -1.83 -12.31
C ASN A 294 14.67 -3.26 -11.72
N LYS A 295 14.09 -3.47 -10.56
CA LYS A 295 14.17 -4.73 -9.80
C LYS A 295 12.88 -5.00 -9.05
N LEU A 296 12.49 -6.26 -8.96
CA LEU A 296 11.37 -6.71 -8.13
C LEU A 296 11.88 -7.34 -6.81
N PRO A 297 11.08 -7.28 -5.73
CA PRO A 297 11.29 -8.10 -4.55
C PRO A 297 11.26 -9.59 -4.91
N GLN A 298 11.94 -10.42 -4.12
CA GLN A 298 11.89 -11.88 -4.26
C GLN A 298 10.58 -12.42 -3.64
N ILE A 299 9.44 -12.11 -4.24
CA ILE A 299 8.09 -12.40 -3.71
C ILE A 299 7.90 -13.88 -3.34
N ASP A 300 8.52 -14.78 -4.08
CA ASP A 300 8.50 -16.23 -3.84
C ASP A 300 9.04 -16.63 -2.45
N ILE A 301 10.02 -15.91 -1.91
CA ILE A 301 10.54 -16.15 -0.55
C ILE A 301 9.45 -15.82 0.48
N PHE A 302 8.78 -14.70 0.34
CA PHE A 302 7.70 -14.30 1.25
C PHE A 302 6.51 -15.27 1.17
N VAL A 303 6.20 -15.77 -0.03
CA VAL A 303 5.15 -16.80 -0.21
C VAL A 303 5.52 -18.10 0.50
N ARG A 304 6.77 -18.56 0.38
CA ARG A 304 7.23 -19.78 1.08
C ARG A 304 7.20 -19.65 2.60
N LYS A 305 7.36 -18.44 3.13
CA LYS A 305 7.29 -18.14 4.57
C LYS A 305 5.86 -17.87 5.06
N ASP A 306 4.86 -17.96 4.19
CA ASP A 306 3.46 -17.59 4.50
C ASP A 306 3.30 -16.18 5.08
N ALA A 307 4.16 -15.26 4.62
CA ALA A 307 4.18 -13.88 5.08
C ALA A 307 2.88 -13.15 4.72
N LYS A 308 2.46 -12.19 5.54
CA LYS A 308 1.25 -11.38 5.30
C LYS A 308 1.52 -10.33 4.23
N ILE A 309 1.33 -10.70 2.97
CA ILE A 309 1.57 -9.83 1.81
C ILE A 309 0.35 -8.97 1.54
N THR A 310 0.57 -7.72 1.12
CA THR A 310 -0.44 -6.82 0.56
C THR A 310 0.18 -5.91 -0.52
N ILE A 311 -0.64 -5.19 -1.27
CA ILE A 311 -0.23 -4.46 -2.46
C ILE A 311 -0.40 -2.95 -2.28
N GLY A 312 0.60 -2.20 -2.71
CA GLY A 312 0.58 -0.75 -2.84
C GLY A 312 0.94 -0.32 -4.26
N THR A 313 0.69 0.94 -4.59
CA THR A 313 1.02 1.49 -5.91
C THR A 313 2.18 2.48 -5.86
N ASP A 314 2.52 2.95 -4.66
CA ASP A 314 3.38 4.12 -4.49
C ASP A 314 2.81 5.37 -5.19
N SER A 315 3.64 6.28 -5.66
CA SER A 315 3.24 7.56 -6.25
C SER A 315 3.11 7.51 -7.78
N LEU A 316 2.39 8.47 -8.36
CA LEU A 316 2.45 8.73 -9.81
C LEU A 316 3.80 9.33 -10.26
N GLY A 317 4.71 9.61 -9.35
CA GLY A 317 6.10 9.97 -9.67
C GLY A 317 6.94 8.75 -10.05
N SER A 318 6.56 7.58 -9.55
CA SER A 318 7.23 6.28 -9.77
C SER A 318 6.34 5.23 -10.44
N ASN A 319 5.14 5.60 -10.89
CA ASN A 319 4.18 4.67 -11.49
C ASN A 319 3.37 5.36 -12.60
N GLU A 320 2.94 4.58 -13.59
CA GLU A 320 2.08 5.06 -14.67
C GLU A 320 0.61 5.20 -14.24
N LYS A 321 0.17 4.34 -13.30
CA LYS A 321 -1.20 4.30 -12.80
C LYS A 321 -1.23 3.93 -11.32
N LEU A 322 -2.18 4.51 -10.59
CA LEU A 322 -2.54 4.05 -9.24
C LEU A 322 -3.61 2.95 -9.37
N SER A 323 -3.22 1.78 -9.86
CA SER A 323 -4.12 0.65 -10.15
C SER A 323 -3.59 -0.64 -9.56
N ILE A 324 -4.33 -1.21 -8.63
CA ILE A 324 -3.98 -2.51 -8.04
C ILE A 324 -3.99 -3.63 -9.09
N LEU A 325 -4.90 -3.59 -10.06
CA LEU A 325 -4.89 -4.59 -11.13
C LEU A 325 -3.59 -4.57 -11.94
N GLU A 326 -3.04 -3.38 -12.23
CA GLU A 326 -1.76 -3.28 -12.97
C GLU A 326 -0.59 -3.84 -12.13
N GLU A 327 -0.59 -3.66 -10.80
CA GLU A 327 0.38 -4.31 -9.92
C GLU A 327 0.24 -5.84 -9.95
N LEU A 328 -1.01 -6.35 -9.90
CA LEU A 328 -1.26 -7.79 -10.00
C LEU A 328 -0.85 -8.39 -11.35
N LYS A 329 -1.01 -7.64 -12.46
CA LYS A 329 -0.51 -8.06 -13.78
C LYS A 329 1.00 -8.25 -13.76
N THR A 330 1.72 -7.29 -13.20
CA THR A 330 3.18 -7.36 -13.06
C THR A 330 3.57 -8.58 -12.24
N ILE A 331 2.95 -8.80 -11.08
CA ILE A 331 3.23 -10.00 -10.26
C ILE A 331 2.93 -11.27 -11.04
N SER A 332 1.76 -11.37 -11.69
CA SER A 332 1.35 -12.57 -12.45
C SER A 332 2.31 -12.89 -13.60
N ASN A 333 2.89 -11.87 -14.24
CA ASN A 333 3.85 -12.05 -15.32
C ASN A 333 5.21 -12.53 -14.85
N TYR A 334 5.72 -11.97 -13.75
CA TYR A 334 7.05 -12.31 -13.22
C TYR A 334 7.05 -13.53 -12.29
N PHE A 335 5.91 -13.83 -11.66
CA PHE A 335 5.71 -14.93 -10.71
C PHE A 335 4.47 -15.75 -11.10
N PRO A 336 4.49 -16.45 -12.23
CA PRO A 336 3.30 -17.11 -12.81
C PRO A 336 2.75 -18.28 -11.98
N ASP A 337 3.53 -18.78 -11.01
CA ASP A 337 3.14 -19.85 -10.11
C ASP A 337 2.29 -19.38 -8.92
N ILE A 338 2.18 -18.06 -8.70
CA ILE A 338 1.33 -17.51 -7.66
C ILE A 338 -0.14 -17.63 -8.09
N PRO A 339 -0.99 -18.36 -7.33
CA PRO A 339 -2.38 -18.54 -7.70
C PRO A 339 -3.16 -17.23 -7.68
N PHE A 340 -4.12 -17.09 -8.59
CA PHE A 340 -5.04 -15.94 -8.64
C PHE A 340 -5.72 -15.66 -7.30
N SER A 341 -6.13 -16.71 -6.59
CA SER A 341 -6.75 -16.56 -5.25
C SER A 341 -5.85 -15.83 -4.25
N LYS A 342 -4.53 -16.09 -4.31
CA LYS A 342 -3.55 -15.39 -3.46
C LYS A 342 -3.39 -13.94 -3.88
N LEU A 343 -3.34 -13.67 -5.18
CA LEU A 343 -3.27 -12.29 -5.69
C LEU A 343 -4.48 -11.47 -5.24
N ILE A 344 -5.69 -12.04 -5.30
CA ILE A 344 -6.90 -11.36 -4.84
C ILE A 344 -6.91 -11.21 -3.30
N GLU A 345 -6.45 -12.20 -2.55
CA GLU A 345 -6.30 -12.12 -1.09
C GLU A 345 -5.40 -10.93 -0.70
N TRP A 346 -4.25 -10.75 -1.39
CA TRP A 346 -3.30 -9.65 -1.14
C TRP A 346 -3.89 -8.28 -1.48
N ALA A 347 -4.64 -8.22 -2.59
CA ALA A 347 -5.26 -7.00 -3.08
C ALA A 347 -6.51 -6.56 -2.30
N THR A 348 -7.03 -7.41 -1.41
CA THR A 348 -8.32 -7.20 -0.74
C THR A 348 -8.24 -7.42 0.77
N ILE A 349 -8.45 -8.65 1.27
CA ILE A 349 -8.60 -8.93 2.71
C ILE A 349 -7.30 -8.66 3.49
N ASN A 350 -6.13 -8.94 2.94
CA ASN A 350 -4.87 -8.65 3.62
C ASN A 350 -4.67 -7.14 3.77
N GLY A 351 -4.98 -6.36 2.72
CA GLY A 351 -4.97 -4.90 2.81
C GLY A 351 -5.99 -4.36 3.81
N ALA A 352 -7.19 -4.96 3.87
CA ALA A 352 -8.20 -4.59 4.87
C ALA A 352 -7.70 -4.84 6.29
N LYS A 353 -7.10 -6.02 6.56
CA LYS A 353 -6.49 -6.35 7.84
C LYS A 353 -5.34 -5.41 8.17
N ALA A 354 -4.46 -5.13 7.21
CA ALA A 354 -3.33 -4.21 7.38
C ALA A 354 -3.80 -2.83 7.87
N LEU A 355 -4.87 -2.29 7.27
CA LEU A 355 -5.43 -0.98 7.60
C LEU A 355 -6.51 -1.00 8.70
N LYS A 356 -6.76 -2.16 9.34
CA LYS A 356 -7.83 -2.37 10.36
C LYS A 356 -9.21 -1.94 9.83
N MET A 357 -9.55 -2.39 8.61
CA MET A 357 -10.83 -2.14 7.93
C MET A 357 -11.57 -3.44 7.56
N GLU A 358 -11.10 -4.61 8.01
CA GLU A 358 -11.62 -5.94 7.64
C GLU A 358 -13.06 -6.19 8.10
N ASN A 359 -13.56 -5.44 9.07
CA ASN A 359 -14.95 -5.52 9.51
C ASN A 359 -15.95 -5.01 8.45
N MET A 360 -15.48 -4.18 7.49
CA MET A 360 -16.31 -3.60 6.44
C MET A 360 -15.88 -3.99 5.04
N LEU A 361 -14.58 -4.21 4.83
CA LEU A 361 -13.94 -4.32 3.52
C LEU A 361 -13.21 -5.67 3.37
N GLY A 362 -12.72 -5.92 2.15
CA GLY A 362 -11.75 -6.97 1.83
C GLY A 362 -12.33 -8.35 1.55
N SER A 363 -13.61 -8.60 1.81
CA SER A 363 -14.24 -9.89 1.53
C SER A 363 -15.74 -9.73 1.28
N PHE A 364 -16.33 -10.67 0.52
CA PHE A 364 -17.78 -10.77 0.43
C PHE A 364 -18.30 -11.59 1.59
N GLU A 365 -18.90 -10.90 2.54
CA GLU A 365 -19.58 -11.47 3.72
C GLU A 365 -20.83 -10.65 4.03
N ILE A 366 -21.85 -11.32 4.51
CA ILE A 366 -23.12 -10.67 4.88
C ILE A 366 -22.84 -9.60 5.93
N GLY A 367 -23.37 -8.41 5.70
CA GLY A 367 -23.21 -7.24 6.57
C GLY A 367 -22.09 -6.31 6.19
N LYS A 368 -21.11 -6.71 5.36
CA LYS A 368 -20.04 -5.84 4.86
C LYS A 368 -20.47 -5.00 3.65
N THR A 369 -19.71 -3.93 3.40
CA THR A 369 -19.86 -3.04 2.23
C THR A 369 -18.51 -2.94 1.50
N PRO A 370 -18.00 -4.07 0.94
CA PRO A 370 -16.63 -4.14 0.46
C PRO A 370 -16.42 -3.47 -0.91
N GLY A 371 -17.49 -3.00 -1.58
CA GLY A 371 -17.47 -2.70 -3.00
C GLY A 371 -17.46 -3.98 -3.84
N ILE A 372 -17.82 -3.89 -5.10
CA ILE A 372 -17.84 -5.04 -6.03
C ILE A 372 -17.13 -4.65 -7.31
N ASN A 373 -16.01 -5.30 -7.57
CA ASN A 373 -15.25 -5.17 -8.81
C ASN A 373 -15.50 -6.39 -9.71
N LEU A 374 -15.62 -6.16 -11.00
CA LEU A 374 -15.57 -7.18 -12.04
C LEU A 374 -14.20 -7.12 -12.73
N ILE A 375 -13.48 -8.22 -12.76
CA ILE A 375 -12.30 -8.38 -13.61
C ILE A 375 -12.77 -9.03 -14.93
N GLU A 376 -12.73 -8.22 -16.00
CA GLU A 376 -13.04 -8.64 -17.35
C GLU A 376 -11.79 -9.16 -18.07
N ASN A 377 -11.98 -9.94 -19.16
CA ASN A 377 -10.91 -10.48 -20.00
C ASN A 377 -9.87 -11.32 -19.25
N VAL A 378 -10.33 -12.02 -18.22
CA VAL A 378 -9.54 -13.01 -17.49
C VAL A 378 -9.81 -14.40 -18.11
N ASP A 379 -8.79 -15.25 -18.18
CA ASP A 379 -9.02 -16.65 -18.53
C ASP A 379 -9.73 -17.36 -17.37
N ILE A 380 -11.02 -17.60 -17.53
CA ILE A 380 -11.87 -18.22 -16.50
C ILE A 380 -11.58 -19.71 -16.27
N LYS A 381 -10.78 -20.37 -17.10
CA LYS A 381 -10.38 -21.77 -16.91
C LYS A 381 -9.14 -21.88 -16.02
N THR A 382 -8.20 -20.99 -16.22
CA THR A 382 -6.91 -20.95 -15.49
C THR A 382 -6.85 -19.86 -14.45
N PHE A 383 -7.82 -18.94 -14.42
CA PHE A 383 -7.85 -17.72 -13.62
C PHE A 383 -6.61 -16.81 -13.84
N LYS A 384 -6.05 -16.81 -15.05
CA LYS A 384 -4.89 -15.95 -15.36
C LYS A 384 -5.32 -14.54 -15.71
N ILE A 385 -4.76 -13.59 -14.98
CA ILE A 385 -4.76 -12.16 -15.33
C ILE A 385 -3.78 -11.98 -16.49
N ASN A 386 -4.15 -11.17 -17.48
CA ASN A 386 -3.33 -10.84 -18.64
C ASN A 386 -3.39 -9.34 -18.95
N GLU A 387 -2.64 -8.89 -19.93
CA GLU A 387 -2.55 -7.47 -20.31
C GLU A 387 -3.91 -6.85 -20.67
N ASN A 388 -4.83 -7.65 -21.24
CA ASN A 388 -6.16 -7.19 -21.63
C ASN A 388 -7.17 -7.18 -20.48
N SER A 389 -6.82 -7.74 -19.32
CA SER A 389 -7.69 -7.74 -18.14
C SER A 389 -7.98 -6.31 -17.68
N LYS A 390 -9.24 -6.02 -17.38
CA LYS A 390 -9.72 -4.68 -17.00
C LYS A 390 -10.63 -4.75 -15.80
N ILE A 391 -10.69 -3.65 -15.05
CA ILE A 391 -11.65 -3.46 -13.96
C ILE A 391 -12.89 -2.75 -14.47
N LYS A 392 -14.05 -3.24 -14.01
CA LYS A 392 -15.31 -2.54 -14.05
C LYS A 392 -15.90 -2.51 -12.63
N VAL A 393 -16.10 -1.32 -12.10
CA VAL A 393 -16.75 -1.14 -10.79
C VAL A 393 -18.24 -1.41 -10.96
N ILE A 394 -18.79 -2.32 -10.15
CA ILE A 394 -20.20 -2.73 -10.21
C ILE A 394 -21.01 -2.08 -9.09
N ALA A 395 -20.43 -1.98 -7.89
CA ALA A 395 -21.07 -1.35 -6.73
C ALA A 395 -20.03 -0.83 -5.73
#